data_0686e8c8329bf8af14453a3eaac10c16
#
_entry.id   0686e8c8329bf8af14453a3eaac10c16
#
_cell.length_a   1.000
_cell.length_b   1.000
_cell.length_c   1.000
_cell.angle_alpha   90.00
_cell.angle_beta   90.00
_cell.angle_gamma   90.00
#
_symmetry.space_group_name_H-M   'P 1'
#
loop_
_entity.id
_entity.type
_entity.pdbx_description
1 polymer ?
#
loop_
_entity_poly.entity_id
_entity_poly.type
_entity_poly.pdbx_seq_one_letter_code
_entity_poly.pdbx_strand_id
1 'polypeptide(L)'
;YILVLFSLICESLICQCEEGFTYNNTLPNNINILLGDSCFYNDDLEGLADLISINNLEYDNAFGIGTQSWFNGRLKILVAGNYGNISGVNDTIFSLPESVGNWTSLSGLYLEWNRISSLPSSFENLKELRSLYISNNILEGVIENLDSLSNLKYLDLGYNKINQLPISICSLAELQYLWLFNNNLSSLPDCMCDMNIDWSSDDSAWFPFFAIGGNSLCENIPECISNSENFNVSLDQFYYSFQ
;
A
#
# COMPACT_ATOMS: atom_id res chain seq x y z
N TYR A 1 -56.26 26.81 -14.66
CA TYR A 1 -55.06 27.63 -14.93
C TYR A 1 -54.02 27.53 -13.78
N ILE A 2 -53.65 26.36 -13.29
CA ILE A 2 -52.50 26.16 -12.36
C ILE A 2 -51.96 24.73 -12.56
N LEU A 3 -51.65 24.31 -13.79
CA LEU A 3 -51.12 22.97 -14.06
C LEU A 3 -50.04 22.92 -15.13
N VAL A 4 -49.38 24.06 -15.41
CA VAL A 4 -48.32 24.12 -16.48
C VAL A 4 -47.00 24.67 -15.95
N LEU A 5 -46.76 24.79 -14.64
CA LEU A 5 -45.51 25.37 -14.12
C LEU A 5 -44.64 24.39 -13.30
N PHE A 6 -44.93 23.08 -13.37
CA PHE A 6 -44.11 22.06 -12.68
C PHE A 6 -43.28 21.13 -13.58
N SER A 7 -43.24 21.40 -14.91
CA SER A 7 -42.53 20.55 -15.85
C SER A 7 -41.24 21.14 -16.45
N LEU A 8 -40.73 22.26 -15.91
CA LEU A 8 -39.57 22.95 -16.47
C LEU A 8 -38.40 23.15 -15.48
N ILE A 9 -38.35 22.41 -14.36
CA ILE A 9 -37.22 22.47 -13.41
C ILE A 9 -36.53 21.09 -13.26
N CYS A 10 -36.66 20.21 -14.24
CA CYS A 10 -35.97 18.91 -14.20
C CYS A 10 -34.99 18.70 -15.35
N GLU A 11 -34.41 19.78 -15.91
CA GLU A 11 -33.38 19.70 -16.95
C GLU A 11 -32.10 20.41 -16.53
N SER A 12 -31.52 20.05 -15.40
CA SER A 12 -30.06 20.13 -15.10
C SER A 12 -29.79 19.85 -13.63
N LEU A 13 -30.26 18.75 -13.09
CA LEU A 13 -29.50 18.11 -12.01
C LEU A 13 -28.31 17.40 -12.67
N ILE A 14 -27.40 18.19 -13.27
CA ILE A 14 -26.02 17.77 -13.40
C ILE A 14 -25.60 17.48 -11.98
N CYS A 15 -25.25 16.23 -11.69
CA CYS A 15 -24.71 15.82 -10.42
C CYS A 15 -23.48 16.70 -10.15
N GLN A 16 -23.68 17.80 -9.39
CA GLN A 16 -22.60 18.69 -9.05
C GLN A 16 -21.91 18.06 -7.84
N CYS A 17 -20.68 17.65 -8.03
CA CYS A 17 -19.83 17.28 -6.91
C CYS A 17 -19.60 18.48 -5.98
N GLU A 18 -19.30 18.19 -4.73
CA GLU A 18 -18.80 19.20 -3.79
C GLU A 18 -17.47 19.81 -4.31
N GLU A 19 -17.11 20.98 -3.80
CA GLU A 19 -15.85 21.63 -4.11
C GLU A 19 -14.66 20.67 -3.79
N GLY A 20 -13.71 20.59 -4.70
CA GLY A 20 -12.56 19.67 -4.58
C GLY A 20 -12.81 18.26 -5.16
N PHE A 21 -14.02 17.99 -5.71
CA PHE A 21 -14.34 16.72 -6.34
C PHE A 21 -14.69 16.89 -7.81
N THR A 22 -14.32 15.89 -8.61
CA THR A 22 -14.64 15.81 -10.05
C THR A 22 -15.59 14.66 -10.31
N TYR A 23 -16.68 14.95 -11.05
CA TYR A 23 -17.64 13.94 -11.50
C TYR A 23 -17.10 13.17 -12.70
N ASN A 24 -17.21 11.83 -12.64
CA ASN A 24 -16.92 10.99 -13.80
C ASN A 24 -17.91 9.82 -13.86
N ASN A 25 -18.73 9.78 -14.90
CA ASN A 25 -19.73 8.74 -15.13
C ASN A 25 -19.26 7.60 -16.06
N THR A 26 -18.06 7.71 -16.61
CA THR A 26 -17.49 6.71 -17.53
C THR A 26 -16.28 6.08 -16.88
N LEU A 27 -16.54 5.08 -16.01
CA LEU A 27 -15.50 4.41 -15.26
C LEU A 27 -15.13 3.06 -15.89
N PRO A 28 -13.84 2.73 -15.99
CA PRO A 28 -13.41 1.41 -16.40
C PRO A 28 -13.73 0.33 -15.34
N ASN A 29 -13.67 -0.95 -15.73
CA ASN A 29 -14.07 -2.07 -14.87
C ASN A 29 -13.17 -2.31 -13.66
N ASN A 30 -11.99 -1.69 -13.60
CA ASN A 30 -11.05 -1.75 -12.50
C ASN A 30 -11.37 -0.77 -11.36
N ILE A 31 -12.44 0.01 -11.47
CA ILE A 31 -12.89 0.96 -10.45
C ILE A 31 -14.04 0.38 -9.66
N ASN A 32 -13.86 0.29 -8.33
CA ASN A 32 -14.87 -0.17 -7.39
C ASN A 32 -15.33 0.99 -6.51
N ILE A 33 -16.57 1.42 -6.63
CA ILE A 33 -17.18 2.38 -5.70
C ILE A 33 -17.81 1.58 -4.55
N LEU A 34 -17.19 1.65 -3.37
CA LEU A 34 -17.65 0.93 -2.17
C LEU A 34 -18.84 1.65 -1.52
N LEU A 35 -18.82 2.98 -1.54
CA LEU A 35 -19.88 3.86 -1.07
C LEU A 35 -19.73 5.23 -1.72
N GLY A 36 -20.84 5.95 -1.89
CA GLY A 36 -20.89 7.28 -2.49
C GLY A 36 -21.34 7.23 -3.95
N ASP A 37 -21.05 8.28 -4.65
CA ASP A 37 -21.38 8.46 -6.08
C ASP A 37 -20.09 8.52 -6.94
N SER A 38 -20.25 8.96 -8.18
CA SER A 38 -19.13 9.10 -9.13
C SER A 38 -18.41 10.46 -9.01
N CYS A 39 -18.34 11.03 -7.81
CA CYS A 39 -17.53 12.21 -7.48
C CYS A 39 -16.22 11.77 -6.81
N PHE A 40 -15.08 12.15 -7.37
CA PHE A 40 -13.76 11.72 -6.93
C PHE A 40 -12.92 12.92 -6.49
N TYR A 41 -12.21 12.80 -5.39
CA TYR A 41 -11.39 13.86 -4.83
C TYR A 41 -10.20 14.19 -5.73
N ASN A 42 -10.03 15.48 -6.03
CA ASN A 42 -9.09 15.93 -7.04
C ASN A 42 -7.63 15.60 -6.67
N ASP A 43 -7.25 15.76 -5.41
CA ASP A 43 -5.86 15.48 -4.99
C ASP A 43 -5.55 13.98 -5.03
N ASP A 44 -6.55 13.10 -4.80
CA ASP A 44 -6.37 11.66 -4.97
C ASP A 44 -6.17 11.31 -6.45
N LEU A 45 -6.90 11.97 -7.36
CA LEU A 45 -6.75 11.81 -8.80
C LEU A 45 -5.42 12.38 -9.31
N GLU A 46 -4.96 13.52 -8.78
CA GLU A 46 -3.67 14.11 -9.09
C GLU A 46 -2.52 13.17 -8.73
N GLY A 47 -2.54 12.56 -7.54
CA GLY A 47 -1.54 11.58 -7.14
C GLY A 47 -1.47 10.37 -8.08
N LEU A 48 -2.62 9.88 -8.60
CA LEU A 48 -2.65 8.82 -9.58
C LEU A 48 -2.12 9.28 -10.95
N ALA A 49 -2.45 10.49 -11.38
CA ALA A 49 -1.96 11.07 -12.63
C ALA A 49 -0.44 11.29 -12.58
N ASP A 50 0.08 11.78 -11.46
CA ASP A 50 1.51 11.95 -11.25
C ASP A 50 2.25 10.61 -11.24
N LEU A 51 1.66 9.57 -10.61
CA LEU A 51 2.22 8.22 -10.61
C LEU A 51 2.35 7.67 -12.04
N ILE A 52 1.34 7.90 -12.88
CA ILE A 52 1.37 7.55 -14.30
C ILE A 52 2.48 8.35 -15.01
N SER A 53 2.50 9.66 -14.81
CA SER A 53 3.40 10.59 -15.52
C SER A 53 4.87 10.34 -15.20
N ILE A 54 5.24 10.24 -13.92
CA ILE A 54 6.65 10.08 -13.50
C ILE A 54 7.25 8.74 -13.96
N ASN A 55 6.39 7.73 -14.16
CA ASN A 55 6.80 6.40 -14.61
C ASN A 55 6.61 6.19 -16.12
N ASN A 56 6.09 7.18 -16.85
CA ASN A 56 5.75 7.10 -18.27
C ASN A 56 4.83 5.91 -18.60
N LEU A 57 3.85 5.63 -17.73
CA LEU A 57 2.91 4.53 -17.94
C LEU A 57 1.88 4.88 -19.01
N GLU A 58 1.49 3.91 -19.82
CA GLU A 58 0.55 4.11 -20.94
C GLU A 58 -0.91 3.94 -20.47
N TYR A 59 -1.41 4.94 -19.72
CA TYR A 59 -2.81 5.05 -19.32
C TYR A 59 -3.38 6.40 -19.73
N ASP A 60 -4.62 6.40 -20.23
CA ASP A 60 -5.28 7.62 -20.71
C ASP A 60 -5.60 8.62 -19.61
N ASN A 61 -5.81 8.14 -18.37
CA ASN A 61 -6.15 8.97 -17.22
C ASN A 61 -5.93 8.21 -15.89
N ALA A 62 -6.14 8.90 -14.76
CA ALA A 62 -5.95 8.38 -13.40
C ALA A 62 -6.75 7.11 -13.10
N PHE A 63 -7.91 6.89 -13.71
CA PHE A 63 -8.73 5.69 -13.49
C PHE A 63 -8.19 4.45 -14.22
N GLY A 64 -7.28 4.61 -15.15
CA GLY A 64 -6.69 3.49 -15.90
C GLY A 64 -5.68 2.68 -15.09
N ILE A 65 -5.01 3.28 -14.10
CA ILE A 65 -3.92 2.63 -13.40
C ILE A 65 -4.41 1.65 -12.32
N GLY A 66 -4.02 0.39 -12.44
CA GLY A 66 -4.26 -0.65 -11.44
C GLY A 66 -5.75 -0.87 -11.13
N THR A 67 -6.03 -1.54 -10.02
CA THR A 67 -7.39 -1.69 -9.49
C THR A 67 -7.59 -0.73 -8.32
N GLN A 68 -8.65 0.04 -8.35
CA GLN A 68 -8.93 1.08 -7.37
C GLN A 68 -10.24 0.85 -6.65
N SER A 69 -10.27 1.10 -5.34
CA SER A 69 -11.51 1.11 -4.56
C SER A 69 -11.69 2.47 -3.90
N TRP A 70 -12.89 3.04 -4.06
CA TRP A 70 -13.24 4.38 -3.62
C TRP A 70 -14.39 4.37 -2.61
N PHE A 71 -14.29 5.23 -1.60
CA PHE A 71 -15.29 5.36 -0.55
C PHE A 71 -15.59 6.85 -0.32
N ASN A 72 -16.82 7.27 -0.58
CA ASN A 72 -17.23 8.68 -0.56
C ASN A 72 -16.25 9.57 -1.36
N GLY A 73 -15.91 9.14 -2.56
CA GLY A 73 -15.02 9.86 -3.46
C GLY A 73 -13.55 9.91 -3.07
N ARG A 74 -13.10 9.23 -2.01
CA ARG A 74 -11.71 9.13 -1.58
C ARG A 74 -11.12 7.77 -1.96
N LEU A 75 -9.88 7.76 -2.42
CA LEU A 75 -9.15 6.53 -2.72
C LEU A 75 -8.87 5.73 -1.45
N LYS A 76 -9.36 4.50 -1.39
CA LYS A 76 -9.23 3.61 -0.23
C LYS A 76 -8.26 2.47 -0.44
N ILE A 77 -8.24 1.91 -1.64
CA ILE A 77 -7.34 0.81 -1.99
C ILE A 77 -6.81 1.07 -3.38
N LEU A 78 -5.50 0.91 -3.55
CA LEU A 78 -4.84 0.87 -4.84
C LEU A 78 -4.06 -0.44 -4.97
N VAL A 79 -4.41 -1.23 -5.98
CA VAL A 79 -3.64 -2.41 -6.40
C VAL A 79 -2.89 -2.06 -7.67
N ALA A 80 -1.61 -1.79 -7.54
CA ALA A 80 -0.72 -1.38 -8.62
C ALA A 80 0.56 -2.24 -8.69
N GLY A 81 0.47 -3.48 -8.24
CA GLY A 81 1.52 -4.49 -8.41
C GLY A 81 1.64 -4.93 -9.87
N ASN A 82 2.84 -5.26 -10.33
CA ASN A 82 3.07 -5.74 -11.69
C ASN A 82 2.96 -7.27 -11.76
N TYR A 83 1.73 -7.77 -11.62
CA TYR A 83 1.46 -9.21 -11.55
C TYR A 83 1.36 -9.91 -12.92
N GLY A 84 1.48 -9.17 -14.02
CA GLY A 84 1.27 -9.71 -15.36
C GLY A 84 -0.19 -10.09 -15.66
N ASN A 85 -1.14 -9.52 -14.92
CA ASN A 85 -2.58 -9.75 -15.08
C ASN A 85 -3.36 -8.41 -15.01
N ILE A 86 -4.69 -8.50 -15.14
CA ILE A 86 -5.57 -7.31 -15.20
C ILE A 86 -5.80 -6.61 -13.85
N SER A 87 -5.35 -7.19 -12.74
CA SER A 87 -5.62 -6.64 -11.40
C SER A 87 -4.64 -5.54 -11.00
N GLY A 88 -3.41 -5.59 -11.51
CA GLY A 88 -2.34 -4.64 -11.22
C GLY A 88 -2.09 -3.66 -12.36
N VAL A 89 -0.83 -3.28 -12.51
CA VAL A 89 -0.35 -2.45 -13.62
C VAL A 89 0.18 -3.32 -14.78
N ASN A 90 0.18 -2.76 -15.97
CA ASN A 90 0.68 -3.43 -17.18
C ASN A 90 2.14 -3.06 -17.52
N ASP A 91 2.77 -2.25 -16.70
CA ASP A 91 4.16 -1.81 -16.84
C ASP A 91 4.79 -1.60 -15.45
N THR A 92 6.05 -1.24 -15.41
CA THR A 92 6.84 -1.20 -14.17
C THR A 92 6.82 0.20 -13.56
N ILE A 93 6.47 0.28 -12.27
CA ILE A 93 6.61 1.49 -11.45
C ILE A 93 8.05 1.54 -10.91
N PHE A 94 8.76 2.64 -11.21
CA PHE A 94 10.13 2.88 -10.74
C PHE A 94 10.18 3.85 -9.55
N SER A 95 9.23 4.77 -9.46
CA SER A 95 9.20 5.84 -8.47
C SER A 95 7.79 6.15 -8.01
N LEU A 96 7.67 6.57 -6.75
CA LEU A 96 6.44 7.15 -6.21
C LEU A 96 6.59 8.67 -6.14
N PRO A 97 5.65 9.46 -6.69
CA PRO A 97 5.70 10.92 -6.59
C PRO A 97 5.36 11.39 -5.18
N GLU A 98 5.76 12.62 -4.81
CA GLU A 98 5.39 13.20 -3.51
C GLU A 98 3.88 13.39 -3.35
N SER A 99 3.13 13.52 -4.45
CA SER A 99 1.67 13.63 -4.42
C SER A 99 0.94 12.36 -3.92
N VAL A 100 1.63 11.20 -3.77
CA VAL A 100 1.04 10.03 -3.09
C VAL A 100 0.65 10.36 -1.64
N GLY A 101 1.32 11.32 -1.00
CA GLY A 101 0.97 11.82 0.33
C GLY A 101 -0.40 12.47 0.42
N ASN A 102 -1.05 12.77 -0.70
CA ASN A 102 -2.42 13.29 -0.77
C ASN A 102 -3.46 12.19 -0.52
N TRP A 103 -3.10 10.91 -0.68
CA TRP A 103 -4.00 9.76 -0.46
C TRP A 103 -4.26 9.50 1.03
N THR A 104 -4.57 10.55 1.78
CA THR A 104 -4.71 10.50 3.25
C THR A 104 -5.83 9.57 3.74
N SER A 105 -6.73 9.15 2.87
CA SER A 105 -7.79 8.18 3.14
C SER A 105 -7.40 6.74 2.76
N LEU A 106 -6.21 6.52 2.18
CA LEU A 106 -5.78 5.20 1.69
C LEU A 106 -5.61 4.23 2.86
N SER A 107 -6.20 3.06 2.74
CA SER A 107 -6.10 1.98 3.72
C SER A 107 -5.34 0.76 3.22
N GLY A 108 -5.24 0.58 1.92
CA GLY A 108 -4.50 -0.52 1.30
C GLY A 108 -3.71 -0.07 0.08
N LEU A 109 -2.41 -0.39 0.05
CA LEU A 109 -1.51 -0.10 -1.05
C LEU A 109 -0.71 -1.35 -1.42
N TYR A 110 -0.86 -1.79 -2.66
CA TYR A 110 -0.27 -3.01 -3.20
C TYR A 110 0.60 -2.66 -4.39
N LEU A 111 1.92 -2.74 -4.23
CA LEU A 111 2.95 -2.28 -5.17
C LEU A 111 3.98 -3.37 -5.50
N GLU A 112 3.64 -4.63 -5.28
CA GLU A 112 4.55 -5.75 -5.47
C GLU A 112 5.00 -5.88 -6.93
N TRP A 113 6.15 -6.51 -7.14
CA TRP A 113 6.72 -6.80 -8.47
C TRP A 113 7.00 -5.56 -9.34
N ASN A 114 7.37 -4.46 -8.71
CA ASN A 114 7.82 -3.25 -9.37
C ASN A 114 9.34 -3.05 -9.24
N ARG A 115 9.83 -1.85 -9.46
CA ARG A 115 11.24 -1.48 -9.31
C ARG A 115 11.42 -0.22 -8.47
N ILE A 116 10.60 -0.09 -7.43
CA ILE A 116 10.62 1.04 -6.51
C ILE A 116 11.87 0.93 -5.63
N SER A 117 12.68 2.00 -5.58
CA SER A 117 13.94 2.03 -4.83
C SER A 117 13.84 2.75 -3.49
N SER A 118 12.84 3.62 -3.30
CA SER A 118 12.62 4.38 -2.07
C SER A 118 11.18 4.85 -1.94
N LEU A 119 10.78 5.21 -0.72
CA LEU A 119 9.51 5.86 -0.44
C LEU A 119 9.71 7.39 -0.38
N PRO A 120 8.81 8.22 -0.95
CA PRO A 120 8.90 9.66 -0.86
C PRO A 120 8.65 10.15 0.58
N SER A 121 9.11 11.36 0.91
CA SER A 121 8.95 11.92 2.26
C SER A 121 7.48 12.09 2.66
N SER A 122 6.63 12.43 1.72
CA SER A 122 5.19 12.59 1.92
C SER A 122 4.46 11.28 2.28
N PHE A 123 5.12 10.12 2.14
CA PHE A 123 4.54 8.82 2.49
C PHE A 123 4.11 8.76 3.97
N GLU A 124 4.76 9.54 4.84
CA GLU A 124 4.39 9.73 6.25
C GLU A 124 2.95 10.26 6.46
N ASN A 125 2.32 10.85 5.43
CA ASN A 125 0.96 11.38 5.50
C ASN A 125 -0.12 10.29 5.39
N LEU A 126 0.23 9.06 5.00
CA LEU A 126 -0.71 7.94 4.79
C LEU A 126 -1.15 7.30 6.11
N LYS A 127 -1.58 8.09 7.07
CA LYS A 127 -1.87 7.66 8.45
C LYS A 127 -3.02 6.66 8.58
N GLU A 128 -3.92 6.59 7.59
CA GLU A 128 -5.00 5.62 7.53
C GLU A 128 -4.57 4.27 6.92
N LEU A 129 -3.30 4.16 6.46
CA LEU A 129 -2.80 2.96 5.82
C LEU A 129 -2.74 1.78 6.81
N ARG A 130 -3.37 0.68 6.43
CA ARG A 130 -3.43 -0.57 7.21
C ARG A 130 -2.66 -1.70 6.57
N SER A 131 -2.55 -1.67 5.24
CA SER A 131 -1.87 -2.72 4.48
C SER A 131 -0.94 -2.10 3.47
N LEU A 132 0.35 -2.39 3.60
CA LEU A 132 1.39 -2.03 2.63
C LEU A 132 2.09 -3.30 2.16
N TYR A 133 1.88 -3.64 0.89
CA TYR A 133 2.57 -4.73 0.21
C TYR A 133 3.47 -4.13 -0.87
N ILE A 134 4.78 -4.20 -0.64
CA ILE A 134 5.79 -3.64 -1.54
C ILE A 134 6.96 -4.63 -1.73
N SER A 135 6.65 -5.92 -1.59
CA SER A 135 7.62 -6.97 -1.87
C SER A 135 8.01 -7.05 -3.34
N ASN A 136 9.11 -7.74 -3.64
CA ASN A 136 9.63 -7.87 -5.00
C ASN A 136 9.87 -6.50 -5.67
N ASN A 137 10.58 -5.64 -4.97
CA ASN A 137 11.05 -4.33 -5.42
C ASN A 137 12.57 -4.21 -5.27
N ILE A 138 13.10 -3.01 -5.35
CA ILE A 138 14.54 -2.75 -5.18
C ILE A 138 14.81 -1.72 -4.07
N LEU A 139 13.92 -1.69 -3.04
CA LEU A 139 14.13 -0.85 -1.86
C LEU A 139 15.49 -1.17 -1.23
N GLU A 140 16.32 -0.16 -0.99
CA GLU A 140 17.70 -0.34 -0.54
C GLU A 140 18.00 0.52 0.69
N GLY A 141 18.91 0.03 1.52
CA GLY A 141 19.36 0.76 2.70
C GLY A 141 18.37 0.68 3.86
N VAL A 142 18.17 1.81 4.56
CA VAL A 142 17.19 1.96 5.64
C VAL A 142 15.86 2.42 5.06
N ILE A 143 14.78 1.76 5.43
CA ILE A 143 13.44 2.20 5.03
C ILE A 143 12.97 3.28 6.00
N GLU A 144 12.91 4.50 5.50
CA GLU A 144 12.41 5.66 6.24
C GLU A 144 10.93 5.92 5.97
N ASN A 145 10.34 6.87 6.71
CA ASN A 145 8.96 7.38 6.51
C ASN A 145 7.84 6.36 6.78
N LEU A 146 8.11 5.27 7.51
CA LEU A 146 7.09 4.29 7.92
C LEU A 146 6.55 4.55 9.33
N ASP A 147 7.30 5.21 10.19
CA ASP A 147 7.02 5.41 11.62
C ASP A 147 5.75 6.22 11.92
N SER A 148 5.31 7.03 10.96
CA SER A 148 4.05 7.79 11.06
C SER A 148 2.80 6.96 10.71
N LEU A 149 2.96 5.74 10.20
CA LEU A 149 1.86 4.88 9.75
C LEU A 149 1.24 4.11 10.92
N SER A 150 0.72 4.82 11.92
CA SER A 150 0.28 4.26 13.21
C SER A 150 -0.84 3.23 13.11
N ASN A 151 -1.59 3.18 12.01
CA ASN A 151 -2.66 2.21 11.77
C ASN A 151 -2.22 0.98 10.97
N LEU A 152 -0.91 0.89 10.63
CA LEU A 152 -0.38 -0.20 9.79
C LEU A 152 -0.45 -1.53 10.53
N LYS A 153 -1.09 -2.53 9.90
CA LYS A 153 -1.27 -3.89 10.41
C LYS A 153 -0.49 -4.93 9.62
N TYR A 154 -0.37 -4.72 8.32
CA TYR A 154 0.28 -5.63 7.38
C TYR A 154 1.39 -4.90 6.66
N LEU A 155 2.63 -5.35 6.84
CA LEU A 155 3.80 -4.80 6.17
C LEU A 155 4.59 -5.92 5.49
N ASP A 156 4.51 -5.96 4.15
CA ASP A 156 5.31 -6.87 3.33
C ASP A 156 6.42 -6.11 2.61
N LEU A 157 7.64 -6.32 3.05
CA LEU A 157 8.90 -5.80 2.51
C LEU A 157 9.79 -6.90 1.93
N GLY A 158 9.27 -8.11 1.76
CA GLY A 158 10.04 -9.25 1.26
C GLY A 158 10.66 -9.00 -0.12
N TYR A 159 11.73 -9.73 -0.47
CA TYR A 159 12.39 -9.60 -1.77
C TYR A 159 12.76 -8.16 -2.15
N ASN A 160 13.50 -7.50 -1.27
CA ASN A 160 14.09 -6.19 -1.50
C ASN A 160 15.61 -6.23 -1.23
N LYS A 161 16.25 -5.08 -1.07
CA LYS A 161 17.68 -4.94 -0.74
C LYS A 161 17.90 -4.20 0.57
N ILE A 162 16.93 -4.27 1.48
CA ILE A 162 16.96 -3.59 2.78
C ILE A 162 18.09 -4.18 3.62
N ASN A 163 18.97 -3.35 4.13
CA ASN A 163 20.09 -3.79 4.95
C ASN A 163 19.95 -3.44 6.45
N GLN A 164 19.01 -2.56 6.78
CA GLN A 164 18.75 -2.14 8.14
C GLN A 164 17.29 -1.70 8.31
N LEU A 165 16.67 -2.06 9.43
CA LEU A 165 15.41 -1.48 9.87
C LEU A 165 15.69 -0.27 10.78
N PRO A 166 14.96 0.84 10.61
CA PRO A 166 15.08 1.96 11.53
C PRO A 166 14.49 1.57 12.90
N ILE A 167 15.01 2.19 13.96
CA ILE A 167 14.49 1.95 15.32
C ILE A 167 13.01 2.38 15.44
N SER A 168 12.61 3.35 14.62
CA SER A 168 11.25 3.86 14.55
C SER A 168 10.22 2.81 14.07
N ILE A 169 10.64 1.68 13.47
CA ILE A 169 9.74 0.56 13.15
C ILE A 169 8.96 0.07 14.38
N CYS A 170 9.55 0.18 15.56
CA CYS A 170 8.94 -0.23 16.81
C CYS A 170 7.79 0.70 17.26
N SER A 171 7.62 1.88 16.65
CA SER A 171 6.49 2.77 16.91
C SER A 171 5.18 2.33 16.24
N LEU A 172 5.24 1.32 15.36
CA LEU A 172 4.07 0.77 14.67
C LEU A 172 3.24 -0.12 15.61
N ALA A 173 2.50 0.49 16.52
CA ALA A 173 1.80 -0.18 17.61
C ALA A 173 0.70 -1.17 17.15
N GLU A 174 0.12 -0.96 15.98
CA GLU A 174 -0.93 -1.80 15.40
C GLU A 174 -0.39 -2.90 14.48
N LEU A 175 0.95 -2.96 14.27
CA LEU A 175 1.54 -3.92 13.34
C LEU A 175 1.38 -5.35 13.87
N GLN A 176 0.83 -6.23 13.05
CA GLN A 176 0.57 -7.63 13.36
C GLN A 176 1.32 -8.57 12.41
N TYR A 177 1.51 -8.17 11.15
CA TYR A 177 2.19 -8.97 10.13
C TYR A 177 3.40 -8.20 9.62
N LEU A 178 4.58 -8.78 9.77
CA LEU A 178 5.84 -8.20 9.30
C LEU A 178 6.63 -9.24 8.51
N TRP A 179 6.71 -9.04 7.20
CA TRP A 179 7.44 -9.93 6.31
C TRP A 179 8.65 -9.22 5.71
N LEU A 180 9.82 -9.74 6.04
CA LEU A 180 11.15 -9.19 5.74
C LEU A 180 12.05 -10.19 4.99
N PHE A 181 11.49 -11.31 4.56
CA PHE A 181 12.26 -12.39 3.94
C PHE A 181 12.98 -11.92 2.67
N ASN A 182 14.12 -12.55 2.38
CA ASN A 182 14.97 -12.26 1.23
C ASN A 182 15.33 -10.77 1.09
N ASN A 183 16.00 -10.26 2.10
CA ASN A 183 16.62 -8.94 2.16
C ASN A 183 18.11 -9.06 2.54
N ASN A 184 18.78 -7.95 2.85
CA ASN A 184 20.18 -7.89 3.25
C ASN A 184 20.36 -7.54 4.74
N LEU A 185 19.35 -7.80 5.57
CA LEU A 185 19.38 -7.46 6.99
C LEU A 185 20.49 -8.26 7.71
N SER A 186 21.33 -7.57 8.47
CA SER A 186 22.38 -8.19 9.29
C SER A 186 22.04 -8.21 10.79
N SER A 187 21.14 -7.35 11.22
CA SER A 187 20.66 -7.22 12.60
C SER A 187 19.23 -6.72 12.64
N LEU A 188 18.62 -6.82 13.81
CA LEU A 188 17.26 -6.31 14.09
C LEU A 188 17.30 -5.38 15.32
N PRO A 189 16.44 -4.34 15.38
CA PRO A 189 16.35 -3.48 16.56
C PRO A 189 15.85 -4.25 17.80
N ASP A 190 16.48 -4.04 18.95
CA ASP A 190 16.09 -4.70 20.21
C ASP A 190 14.66 -4.38 20.64
N CYS A 191 14.17 -3.17 20.32
CA CYS A 191 12.82 -2.74 20.63
C CYS A 191 11.72 -3.55 19.93
N MET A 192 12.06 -4.40 18.95
CA MET A 192 11.07 -5.26 18.30
C MET A 192 10.38 -6.20 19.29
N CYS A 193 11.04 -6.57 20.39
CA CYS A 193 10.41 -7.39 21.44
C CYS A 193 9.26 -6.69 22.17
N ASP A 194 9.17 -5.37 22.08
CA ASP A 194 8.08 -4.58 22.68
C ASP A 194 6.88 -4.42 21.70
N MET A 195 7.01 -4.89 20.47
CA MET A 195 5.94 -4.83 19.47
C MET A 195 4.86 -5.88 19.71
N ASN A 196 3.63 -5.60 19.29
CA ASN A 196 2.50 -6.50 19.45
C ASN A 196 2.40 -7.52 18.30
N ILE A 197 3.52 -8.20 17.99
CA ILE A 197 3.58 -9.25 16.97
C ILE A 197 3.72 -10.61 17.67
N ASP A 198 2.95 -11.59 17.24
CA ASP A 198 3.15 -12.98 17.67
C ASP A 198 4.28 -13.60 16.83
N TRP A 199 5.48 -13.68 17.43
CA TRP A 199 6.69 -14.15 16.74
C TRP A 199 6.68 -15.65 16.42
N SER A 200 5.78 -16.42 17.03
CA SER A 200 5.80 -17.89 17.00
C SER A 200 4.59 -18.52 16.31
N SER A 201 3.60 -17.74 15.94
CA SER A 201 2.33 -18.26 15.41
C SER A 201 2.06 -17.84 13.99
N ASP A 202 1.16 -18.61 13.35
CA ASP A 202 0.54 -18.29 12.08
C ASP A 202 -0.94 -17.94 12.32
N ASP A 203 -1.55 -17.24 11.40
CA ASP A 203 -2.98 -17.00 11.45
C ASP A 203 -3.80 -18.25 11.06
N SER A 204 -5.12 -18.14 11.11
CA SER A 204 -6.03 -19.25 10.76
C SER A 204 -5.95 -19.70 9.28
N ALA A 205 -5.31 -18.91 8.44
CA ALA A 205 -5.05 -19.21 7.03
C ALA A 205 -3.61 -19.67 6.78
N TRP A 206 -2.85 -19.95 7.84
CA TRP A 206 -1.45 -20.41 7.83
C TRP A 206 -0.45 -19.34 7.35
N PHE A 207 -0.81 -18.05 7.42
CA PHE A 207 0.14 -16.96 7.20
C PHE A 207 0.89 -16.65 8.49
N PRO A 208 2.22 -16.68 8.49
CA PRO A 208 2.98 -16.30 9.67
C PRO A 208 2.80 -14.82 9.97
N PHE A 209 2.70 -14.48 11.24
CA PHE A 209 2.72 -13.07 11.64
C PHE A 209 4.10 -12.43 11.40
N PHE A 210 5.16 -13.25 11.39
CA PHE A 210 6.52 -12.80 11.13
C PHE A 210 7.29 -13.74 10.21
N ALA A 211 7.98 -13.19 9.21
CA ALA A 211 8.84 -13.94 8.31
C ALA A 211 10.13 -13.17 7.99
N ILE A 212 11.30 -13.80 8.20
CA ILE A 212 12.62 -13.17 8.12
C ILE A 212 13.66 -13.97 7.32
N GLY A 213 13.31 -15.14 6.79
CA GLY A 213 14.22 -16.02 6.07
C GLY A 213 14.95 -15.37 4.90
N GLY A 214 16.12 -15.87 4.54
CA GLY A 214 16.91 -15.34 3.42
C GLY A 214 17.56 -13.98 3.66
N ASN A 215 17.85 -13.65 4.92
CA ASN A 215 18.66 -12.49 5.32
C ASN A 215 20.06 -12.90 5.76
N SER A 216 20.90 -11.94 6.11
CA SER A 216 22.29 -12.14 6.58
C SER A 216 22.43 -11.93 8.07
N LEU A 217 21.43 -12.34 8.87
CA LEU A 217 21.38 -12.14 10.31
C LEU A 217 22.49 -12.94 11.00
N CYS A 218 23.46 -12.26 11.57
CA CYS A 218 24.59 -12.84 12.27
C CYS A 218 24.77 -12.29 13.69
N GLU A 219 24.27 -11.08 13.94
CA GLU A 219 24.47 -10.35 15.19
C GLU A 219 23.20 -9.60 15.59
N ASN A 220 23.05 -9.34 16.90
CA ASN A 220 21.96 -8.52 17.44
C ASN A 220 20.55 -8.97 16.97
N ILE A 221 20.26 -10.25 17.19
CA ILE A 221 18.90 -10.77 16.99
C ILE A 221 18.21 -10.71 18.37
N PRO A 222 17.11 -9.94 18.50
CA PRO A 222 16.37 -9.86 19.76
C PRO A 222 15.95 -11.24 20.28
N GLU A 223 16.00 -11.43 21.59
CA GLU A 223 15.81 -12.73 22.21
C GLU A 223 14.39 -13.29 21.98
N CYS A 224 13.38 -12.43 21.93
CA CYS A 224 12.01 -12.80 21.60
C CYS A 224 11.86 -13.39 20.19
N ILE A 225 12.69 -12.96 19.25
CA ILE A 225 12.70 -13.44 17.86
C ILE A 225 13.56 -14.70 17.73
N SER A 226 14.80 -14.67 18.25
CA SER A 226 15.72 -15.81 18.15
C SER A 226 15.20 -17.09 18.84
N ASN A 227 14.35 -16.95 19.85
CA ASN A 227 13.70 -18.05 20.56
C ASN A 227 12.31 -18.40 20.01
N SER A 228 11.80 -17.69 19.00
CA SER A 228 10.49 -17.95 18.43
C SER A 228 10.48 -19.22 17.56
N GLU A 229 9.34 -19.91 17.50
CA GLU A 229 9.18 -21.11 16.66
C GLU A 229 9.25 -20.80 15.17
N ASN A 230 8.86 -19.58 14.77
CA ASN A 230 8.89 -19.11 13.39
C ASN A 230 10.22 -18.46 12.98
N PHE A 231 11.21 -18.43 13.89
CA PHE A 231 12.53 -17.93 13.53
C PHE A 231 13.25 -18.92 12.60
N ASN A 232 13.15 -18.66 11.31
CA ASN A 232 13.83 -19.43 10.29
C ASN A 232 14.65 -18.51 9.41
N VAL A 233 15.96 -18.61 9.48
CA VAL A 233 16.91 -17.84 8.65
C VAL A 233 17.05 -18.42 7.24
N SER A 234 16.57 -19.65 7.00
CA SER A 234 16.49 -20.21 5.67
C SER A 234 15.25 -19.68 4.93
N LEU A 235 15.31 -19.70 3.61
CA LEU A 235 14.16 -19.46 2.78
C LEU A 235 13.28 -20.71 2.83
N ASP A 236 12.09 -20.62 3.42
CA ASP A 236 11.12 -21.70 3.33
C ASP A 236 10.34 -21.59 2.01
N GLN A 237 10.20 -22.72 1.29
CA GLN A 237 9.46 -22.78 0.02
C GLN A 237 7.98 -22.42 0.19
N PHE A 238 7.44 -22.51 1.38
CA PHE A 238 6.04 -22.20 1.67
C PHE A 238 5.69 -20.74 1.35
N TYR A 239 6.60 -19.80 1.63
CA TYR A 239 6.39 -18.37 1.39
C TYR A 239 6.50 -17.95 -0.07
N TYR A 240 6.91 -18.84 -0.96
CA TYR A 240 7.02 -18.59 -2.39
C TYR A 240 5.78 -18.95 -3.20
N SER A 241 4.81 -19.60 -2.58
CA SER A 241 3.64 -20.13 -3.30
C SER A 241 2.52 -19.12 -3.51
N PHE A 242 2.71 -17.86 -3.16
CA PHE A 242 1.78 -16.76 -3.44
C PHE A 242 2.09 -16.06 -4.77
N GLN A 243 2.33 -16.85 -5.80
CA GLN A 243 2.42 -16.36 -7.18
C GLN A 243 1.07 -16.47 -7.88
#